data_42c7ca8310ad7d4c9ece00d1d7161f9b
#
_entry.id   42c7ca8310ad7d4c9ece00d1d7161f9b
#
_cell.length_a   1.000
_cell.length_b   1.000
_cell.length_c   1.000
_cell.angle_alpha   90.00
_cell.angle_beta   90.00
_cell.angle_gamma   90.00
#
_symmetry.space_group_name_H-M   'P 1'
#
loop_
_entity.id
_entity.type
_entity.pdbx_description
1 polymer ?
#
loop_
_entity_poly.entity_id
_entity_poly.type
_entity_poly.pdbx_seq_one_letter_code
_entity_poly.pdbx_strand_id
1 'polypeptide(L)'
;MAHFAKLDENNVVLEVHCVHNNELMVDGVESEAKGVAFLVMWSNGYPFWKQTSYNGTMRKNYAGVGYTYDSNRDAFIPPKLSDSYVLDEQTCQWVV
;
A
#
# COMPACT_ATOMS: atom_id res chain seq x y z
N MET A 1 -0.29 -15.14 -1.01
CA MET A 1 -0.88 -13.97 -1.69
C MET A 1 -0.38 -12.69 -1.08
N ALA A 2 -0.23 -11.67 -1.90
CA ALA A 2 0.13 -10.36 -1.41
C ALA A 2 -0.93 -9.33 -1.85
N HIS A 3 -0.98 -8.21 -1.15
CA HIS A 3 -1.92 -7.14 -1.43
C HIS A 3 -1.16 -5.91 -1.91
N PHE A 4 -1.72 -5.22 -2.89
CA PHE A 4 -1.09 -4.02 -3.47
C PHE A 4 -2.11 -2.90 -3.55
N ALA A 5 -1.70 -1.71 -3.13
CA ALA A 5 -2.51 -0.51 -3.24
C ALA A 5 -2.26 0.15 -4.60
N LYS A 6 -3.33 0.48 -5.29
CA LYS A 6 -3.30 1.32 -6.48
C LYS A 6 -3.38 2.77 -6.01
N LEU A 7 -2.38 3.57 -6.37
CA LEU A 7 -2.26 4.95 -5.89
C LEU A 7 -2.57 5.92 -7.02
N ASP A 8 -3.14 7.09 -6.67
CA ASP A 8 -3.24 8.18 -7.62
C ASP A 8 -1.92 8.99 -7.65
N GLU A 9 -1.88 10.06 -8.41
CA GLU A 9 -0.67 10.89 -8.55
C GLU A 9 -0.29 11.61 -7.26
N ASN A 10 -1.19 11.68 -6.29
CA ASN A 10 -0.95 12.27 -4.97
C ASN A 10 -0.70 11.22 -3.90
N ASN A 11 -0.49 9.97 -4.29
CA ASN A 11 -0.28 8.82 -3.38
C ASN A 11 -1.48 8.46 -2.53
N VAL A 12 -2.68 8.83 -2.97
CA VAL A 12 -3.92 8.41 -2.30
C VAL A 12 -4.37 7.07 -2.86
N VAL A 13 -4.75 6.16 -1.97
CA VAL A 13 -5.15 4.80 -2.33
C VAL A 13 -6.52 4.84 -3.02
N LEU A 14 -6.57 4.32 -4.24
CA LEU A 14 -7.80 4.21 -5.04
C LEU A 14 -8.45 2.85 -4.88
N GLU A 15 -7.66 1.79 -4.85
CA GLU A 15 -8.09 0.40 -4.77
C GLU A 15 -7.00 -0.42 -4.10
N VAL A 16 -7.38 -1.61 -3.60
CA VAL A 16 -6.42 -2.59 -3.09
C VAL A 16 -6.69 -3.91 -3.79
N HIS A 17 -5.65 -4.51 -4.36
CA HIS A 17 -5.76 -5.77 -5.12
C HIS A 17 -4.90 -6.86 -4.51
N CYS A 18 -5.39 -8.10 -4.60
CA CYS A 18 -4.60 -9.29 -4.25
C CYS A 18 -3.85 -9.79 -5.49
N VAL A 19 -2.60 -10.20 -5.30
CA VAL A 19 -1.81 -10.83 -6.36
C VAL A 19 -1.44 -12.24 -5.91
N HIS A 20 -1.68 -13.22 -6.78
CA HIS A 20 -1.40 -14.61 -6.49
C HIS A 20 0.11 -14.87 -6.39
N ASN A 21 0.50 -15.83 -5.55
CA ASN A 21 1.91 -16.16 -5.35
C ASN A 21 2.67 -16.49 -6.63
N ASN A 22 2.02 -17.11 -7.60
CA ASN A 22 2.63 -17.44 -8.89
C ASN A 22 3.15 -16.19 -9.62
N GLU A 23 2.59 -15.03 -9.37
CA GLU A 23 2.96 -13.77 -10.01
C GLU A 23 3.94 -12.95 -9.17
N LEU A 24 4.36 -13.47 -8.01
CA LEU A 24 5.18 -12.73 -7.04
C LEU A 24 6.55 -13.34 -6.83
N MET A 25 6.71 -14.64 -7.05
CA MET A 25 7.90 -15.36 -6.59
C MET A 25 9.07 -15.20 -7.55
N VAL A 26 10.24 -14.91 -6.98
CA VAL A 26 11.53 -14.92 -7.68
C VAL A 26 12.46 -15.80 -6.83
N ASP A 27 12.91 -16.92 -7.41
CA ASP A 27 13.81 -17.88 -6.72
C ASP A 27 13.27 -18.30 -5.36
N GLY A 28 11.95 -18.51 -5.25
CA GLY A 28 11.30 -18.93 -4.01
C GLY A 28 11.05 -17.81 -3.01
N VAL A 29 11.32 -16.56 -3.36
CA VAL A 29 11.15 -15.41 -2.48
C VAL A 29 10.15 -14.44 -3.10
N GLU A 30 9.25 -13.92 -2.27
CA GLU A 30 8.26 -12.93 -2.68
C GLU A 30 8.94 -11.62 -3.07
N SER A 31 8.56 -11.06 -4.23
CA SER A 31 9.14 -9.82 -4.75
C SER A 31 8.06 -8.78 -5.01
N GLU A 32 8.18 -7.65 -4.35
CA GLU A 32 7.29 -6.50 -4.62
C GLU A 32 7.42 -6.04 -6.06
N ALA A 33 8.63 -5.95 -6.58
CA ALA A 33 8.86 -5.50 -7.95
C ALA A 33 8.16 -6.38 -8.97
N LYS A 34 8.16 -7.70 -8.76
CA LYS A 34 7.47 -8.63 -9.66
C LYS A 34 5.96 -8.45 -9.60
N GLY A 35 5.40 -8.27 -8.40
CA GLY A 35 3.97 -8.02 -8.22
C GLY A 35 3.53 -6.71 -8.87
N VAL A 36 4.33 -5.66 -8.72
CA VAL A 36 4.06 -4.38 -9.36
C VAL A 36 4.10 -4.52 -10.88
N ALA A 37 5.10 -5.21 -11.43
CA ALA A 37 5.20 -5.43 -12.88
C ALA A 37 3.98 -6.19 -13.41
N PHE A 38 3.50 -7.20 -12.69
CA PHE A 38 2.28 -7.93 -13.06
C PHE A 38 1.07 -6.98 -13.10
N LEU A 39 0.90 -6.14 -12.08
CA LEU A 39 -0.25 -5.23 -12.00
C LEU A 39 -0.19 -4.12 -13.04
N VAL A 40 1.00 -3.61 -13.35
CA VAL A 40 1.18 -2.64 -14.44
C VAL A 40 0.69 -3.23 -15.75
N MET A 41 1.09 -4.48 -16.05
CA MET A 41 0.65 -5.16 -17.28
C MET A 41 -0.85 -5.46 -17.24
N TRP A 42 -1.34 -5.99 -16.12
CA TRP A 42 -2.75 -6.35 -15.96
C TRP A 42 -3.68 -5.14 -16.10
N SER A 43 -3.25 -3.96 -15.64
CA SER A 43 -4.04 -2.72 -15.66
C SER A 43 -3.82 -1.87 -16.92
N ASN A 44 -3.22 -2.43 -17.97
CA ASN A 44 -2.93 -1.72 -19.22
C ASN A 44 -1.96 -0.55 -19.04
N GLY A 45 -0.99 -0.70 -18.17
CA GLY A 45 0.09 0.27 -18.01
C GLY A 45 -0.08 1.26 -16.87
N TYR A 46 -1.05 1.07 -15.98
CA TYR A 46 -1.17 1.97 -14.83
C TYR A 46 0.06 1.78 -13.91
N PRO A 47 0.84 2.86 -13.62
CA PRO A 47 2.18 2.68 -13.05
C PRO A 47 2.28 2.75 -11.53
N PHE A 48 1.26 3.24 -10.79
CA PHE A 48 1.43 3.58 -9.38
C PHE A 48 0.84 2.51 -8.46
N TRP A 49 1.72 1.60 -8.00
CA TRP A 49 1.36 0.49 -7.11
C TRP A 49 2.37 0.38 -5.98
N LYS A 50 1.89 0.09 -4.77
CA LYS A 50 2.72 -0.20 -3.60
C LYS A 50 2.17 -1.38 -2.83
N GLN A 51 3.05 -2.29 -2.43
CA GLN A 51 2.63 -3.43 -1.63
C GLN A 51 2.21 -2.98 -0.24
N THR A 52 1.13 -3.58 0.25
CA THR A 52 0.65 -3.43 1.62
C THR A 52 0.50 -4.81 2.24
N SER A 53 0.18 -4.91 3.53
CA SER A 53 0.01 -6.18 4.21
C SER A 53 -1.32 -6.22 4.94
N TYR A 54 -2.12 -7.26 4.67
CA TYR A 54 -3.41 -7.44 5.32
C TYR A 54 -3.30 -7.44 6.84
N ASN A 55 -2.22 -7.99 7.38
CA ASN A 55 -2.00 -8.09 8.83
C ASN A 55 -1.26 -6.88 9.42
N GLY A 56 -1.00 -5.85 8.63
CA GLY A 56 -0.29 -4.66 9.10
C GLY A 56 1.17 -4.90 9.41
N THR A 57 1.79 -5.92 8.81
CA THR A 57 3.20 -6.26 9.07
C THR A 57 4.17 -5.51 8.15
N MET A 58 3.64 -4.75 7.20
CA MET A 58 4.43 -3.99 6.24
C MET A 58 3.83 -2.59 6.11
N ARG A 59 4.67 -1.55 6.12
CA ARG A 59 4.27 -0.16 5.92
C ARG A 59 3.15 0.30 6.88
N LYS A 60 3.25 -0.15 8.12
CA LYS A 60 2.44 0.23 9.29
C LYS A 60 1.00 -0.29 9.21
N ASN A 61 0.16 0.30 8.37
CA ASN A 61 -1.24 -0.03 8.30
C ASN A 61 -1.58 -0.76 7.00
N TYR A 62 -2.55 -1.68 7.06
CA TYR A 62 -3.13 -2.21 5.84
C TYR A 62 -3.80 -1.07 5.08
N ALA A 63 -3.47 -0.92 3.80
CA ALA A 63 -3.99 0.16 2.99
C ALA A 63 -5.50 0.01 2.78
N GLY A 64 -6.22 1.12 2.89
CA GLY A 64 -7.62 1.21 2.56
C GLY A 64 -7.86 2.35 1.58
N VAL A 65 -8.99 2.31 0.88
CA VAL A 65 -9.36 3.39 -0.03
C VAL A 65 -9.39 4.72 0.72
N GLY A 66 -8.74 5.74 0.18
CA GLY A 66 -8.65 7.06 0.81
C GLY A 66 -7.44 7.24 1.72
N TYR A 67 -6.70 6.15 2.05
CA TYR A 67 -5.44 6.28 2.78
C TYR A 67 -4.40 6.95 1.89
N THR A 68 -3.38 7.53 2.51
CA THR A 68 -2.26 8.13 1.78
C THR A 68 -0.98 7.34 2.05
N TYR A 69 -0.24 7.03 1.00
CA TYR A 69 1.09 6.46 1.16
C TYR A 69 2.10 7.60 1.37
N ASP A 70 2.80 7.57 2.50
CA ASP A 70 3.83 8.55 2.85
C ASP A 70 5.20 7.91 2.59
N SER A 71 5.89 8.38 1.56
CA SER A 71 7.18 7.81 1.14
C SER A 71 8.30 8.10 2.14
N ASN A 72 8.21 9.20 2.88
CA ASN A 72 9.22 9.54 3.89
C ASN A 72 9.16 8.60 5.09
N ARG A 73 7.96 8.20 5.48
CA ARG A 73 7.75 7.24 6.57
C ARG A 73 7.68 5.80 6.09
N ASP A 74 7.58 5.60 4.77
CA ASP A 74 7.30 4.29 4.16
C ASP A 74 6.09 3.63 4.83
N ALA A 75 4.96 4.33 4.85
CA ALA A 75 3.79 3.92 5.60
C ALA A 75 2.49 4.37 4.94
N PHE A 76 1.42 3.56 5.13
CA PHE A 76 0.07 3.95 4.75
C PHE A 76 -0.59 4.64 5.94
N ILE A 77 -1.13 5.84 5.73
CA ILE A 77 -1.72 6.67 6.78
C ILE A 77 -3.20 6.82 6.50
N PRO A 78 -4.08 6.49 7.49
CA PRO A 78 -5.53 6.69 7.33
C PRO A 78 -5.90 8.16 7.17
N PRO A 79 -7.07 8.47 6.61
CA PRO A 79 -7.54 9.85 6.54
C PRO A 79 -7.67 10.46 7.93
N LYS A 80 -7.28 11.73 8.07
CA LYS A 80 -7.43 12.47 9.31
C LYS A 80 -8.91 12.90 9.46
N LEU A 81 -9.54 12.44 10.54
CA LEU A 81 -10.97 12.66 10.74
C LEU A 81 -11.31 14.00 11.38
N SER A 82 -10.35 14.63 12.05
CA SER A 82 -10.55 15.90 12.74
C SER A 82 -9.20 16.61 12.89
N ASP A 83 -9.23 17.96 12.90
CA ASP A 83 -8.03 18.76 13.08
C ASP A 83 -7.39 18.57 14.46
N SER A 84 -8.14 18.07 15.44
CA SER A 84 -7.63 17.83 16.79
C SER A 84 -6.78 16.58 16.89
N TYR A 85 -6.77 15.73 15.88
CA TYR A 85 -6.00 14.48 15.90
C TYR A 85 -4.54 14.73 15.55
N VAL A 86 -3.66 13.95 16.19
CA VAL A 86 -2.20 14.01 16.00
C VAL A 86 -1.73 12.65 15.52
N LEU A 87 -0.78 12.63 14.59
CA LEU A 87 -0.24 11.38 14.07
C LEU A 87 0.70 10.73 15.08
N ASP A 88 0.42 9.46 15.42
CA ASP A 88 1.34 8.62 16.18
C ASP A 88 2.40 8.09 15.21
N GLU A 89 3.65 8.52 15.37
CA GLU A 89 4.73 8.17 14.45
C GLU A 89 5.09 6.68 14.47
N GLN A 90 4.81 5.97 15.56
CA GLN A 90 5.12 4.53 15.64
C GLN A 90 4.11 3.69 14.87
N THR A 91 2.83 4.04 14.91
CA THR A 91 1.76 3.27 14.29
C THR A 91 1.23 3.89 13.01
N CYS A 92 1.55 5.18 12.77
CA CYS A 92 0.99 5.98 11.69
C CYS A 92 -0.54 6.02 11.74
N GLN A 93 -1.09 6.04 12.94
CA GLN A 93 -2.52 6.22 13.19
C GLN A 93 -2.76 7.56 13.87
N TRP A 94 -3.96 8.08 13.68
CA TRP A 94 -4.36 9.35 14.26
C TRP A 94 -4.87 9.14 15.69
N VAL A 95 -4.35 9.93 16.63
CA VAL A 95 -4.74 9.87 18.04
C VAL A 95 -5.13 11.25 18.55
N VAL A 96 -5.91 11.27 19.62
CA VAL A 96 -6.38 12.52 20.24
C VAL A 96 -5.35 13.08 21.21
#